data_71d3c47d10712579e793b067857b4b1d
#
_entry.id   71d3c47d10712579e793b067857b4b1d
#
_cell.length_a   1.000
_cell.length_b   1.000
_cell.length_c   1.000
_cell.angle_alpha   90.00
_cell.angle_beta   90.00
_cell.angle_gamma   90.00
#
_symmetry.space_group_name_H-M   'P 1'
#
loop_
_entity.id
_entity.type
_entity.pdbx_description
1 polymer ?
#
loop_
_entity_poly.entity_id
_entity_poly.type
_entity_poly.pdbx_seq_one_letter_code
_entity_poly.pdbx_strand_id
1 'polypeptide(L)'
;MISILSNSKLTEEDGERELTHGEILSVLNQFLVAGHETTASTFGWAMLVLCDNPELEDQLRGDEGRIKTFVEEVLRFEAPVQGLPRVVARDTELGGYTLKKGDVMMLRYGAANRDERQFSEPDKINIHREKAVMQMAFGSGVHFCIGAPLARQELNIGFYELLQNYKNFRLDPDWGRPVADPSFILRALPELRITYQSV
;
A
#
# COMPACT_ATOMS: atom_id res chain seq x y z
N MET A 1 18.91 8.26 9.00
CA MET A 1 19.08 7.01 8.21
C MET A 1 20.50 6.86 7.70
N ILE A 2 21.07 7.77 6.89
CA ILE A 2 22.44 7.68 6.36
C ILE A 2 23.46 7.44 7.47
N SER A 3 23.45 8.24 8.54
CA SER A 3 24.34 8.08 9.69
C SER A 3 24.21 6.70 10.37
N ILE A 4 22.99 6.15 10.43
CA ILE A 4 22.78 4.80 10.98
C ILE A 4 23.41 3.76 10.07
N LEU A 5 23.16 3.81 8.77
CA LEU A 5 23.72 2.86 7.81
C LEU A 5 25.25 2.91 7.78
N SER A 6 25.85 4.12 7.83
CA SER A 6 27.31 4.29 7.84
C SER A 6 28.00 3.76 9.09
N ASN A 7 27.25 3.54 10.17
CA ASN A 7 27.77 2.97 11.43
C ASN A 7 27.21 1.56 11.70
N SER A 8 26.45 1.00 10.77
CA SER A 8 25.91 -0.36 10.90
C SER A 8 26.94 -1.40 10.49
N LYS A 9 26.90 -2.54 11.17
CA LYS A 9 27.72 -3.70 10.85
C LYS A 9 26.85 -4.86 10.40
N LEU A 10 27.36 -5.65 9.49
CA LEU A 10 26.80 -6.95 9.11
C LEU A 10 27.56 -8.04 9.87
N THR A 11 26.80 -9.01 10.38
CA THR A 11 27.37 -10.23 10.96
C THR A 11 27.40 -11.28 9.86
N GLU A 12 28.57 -11.75 9.51
CA GLU A 12 28.84 -12.83 8.56
C GLU A 12 29.46 -14.03 9.28
N GLU A 13 29.66 -15.17 8.59
CA GLU A 13 30.23 -16.37 9.20
C GLU A 13 31.65 -16.13 9.74
N ASP A 14 32.42 -15.22 9.10
CA ASP A 14 33.80 -14.89 9.45
C ASP A 14 33.94 -13.70 10.43
N GLY A 15 32.80 -13.11 10.89
CA GLY A 15 32.81 -11.99 11.84
C GLY A 15 31.91 -10.82 11.44
N GLU A 16 32.16 -9.66 12.05
CA GLU A 16 31.45 -8.42 11.75
C GLU A 16 32.24 -7.55 10.78
N ARG A 17 31.55 -6.96 9.81
CA ARG A 17 32.10 -5.92 8.95
C ARG A 17 31.16 -4.72 8.79
N GLU A 18 31.71 -3.59 8.46
CA GLU A 18 30.91 -2.41 8.07
C GLU A 18 30.25 -2.61 6.70
N LEU A 19 29.16 -1.88 6.47
CA LEU A 19 28.54 -1.81 5.16
C LEU A 19 29.46 -1.10 4.17
N THR A 20 29.60 -1.66 3.00
CA THR A 20 30.29 -0.97 1.89
C THR A 20 29.46 0.20 1.39
N HIS A 21 30.12 1.16 0.74
CA HIS A 21 29.42 2.30 0.11
C HIS A 21 28.33 1.85 -0.89
N GLY A 22 28.60 0.79 -1.67
CA GLY A 22 27.63 0.22 -2.61
C GLY A 22 26.38 -0.36 -1.91
N GLU A 23 26.56 -1.04 -0.80
CA GLU A 23 25.45 -1.58 0.00
C GLU A 23 24.61 -0.47 0.61
N ILE A 24 25.26 0.58 1.14
CA ILE A 24 24.55 1.76 1.66
C ILE A 24 23.71 2.42 0.57
N LEU A 25 24.28 2.64 -0.62
CA LEU A 25 23.56 3.22 -1.76
C LEU A 25 22.41 2.33 -2.22
N SER A 26 22.61 1.01 -2.24
CA SER A 26 21.56 0.05 -2.61
C SER A 26 20.37 0.12 -1.64
N VAL A 27 20.63 0.15 -0.33
CA VAL A 27 19.60 0.30 0.70
C VAL A 27 18.86 1.63 0.55
N LEU A 28 19.57 2.74 0.38
CA LEU A 28 18.96 4.06 0.20
C LEU A 28 18.09 4.13 -1.05
N ASN A 29 18.57 3.58 -2.17
CA ASN A 29 17.79 3.51 -3.41
C ASN A 29 16.52 2.67 -3.24
N GLN A 30 16.62 1.53 -2.54
CA GLN A 30 15.46 0.68 -2.24
C GLN A 30 14.41 1.43 -1.42
N PHE A 31 14.81 2.19 -0.39
CA PHE A 31 13.89 3.01 0.40
C PHE A 31 13.21 4.10 -0.43
N LEU A 32 13.99 4.78 -1.28
CA LEU A 32 13.46 5.84 -2.13
C LEU A 32 12.40 5.32 -3.10
N VAL A 33 12.73 4.26 -3.83
CA VAL A 33 11.82 3.67 -4.84
C VAL A 33 10.59 3.06 -4.18
N ALA A 34 10.78 2.23 -3.15
CA ALA A 34 9.68 1.52 -2.50
C ALA A 34 8.74 2.46 -1.73
N GLY A 35 9.27 3.54 -1.14
CA GLY A 35 8.47 4.46 -0.31
C GLY A 35 7.71 5.52 -1.10
N HIS A 36 8.20 5.90 -2.28
CA HIS A 36 7.60 7.00 -3.04
C HIS A 36 6.35 6.56 -3.81
N GLU A 37 6.49 5.64 -4.74
CA GLU A 37 5.43 5.30 -5.70
C GLU A 37 4.22 4.65 -5.02
N THR A 38 4.45 3.76 -4.07
CA THR A 38 3.37 3.02 -3.41
C THR A 38 2.50 3.92 -2.55
N THR A 39 3.10 4.84 -1.79
CA THR A 39 2.36 5.79 -0.95
C THR A 39 1.62 6.82 -1.80
N ALA A 40 2.27 7.37 -2.83
CA ALA A 40 1.63 8.29 -3.78
C ALA A 40 0.44 7.65 -4.50
N SER A 41 0.58 6.39 -4.96
CA SER A 41 -0.52 5.64 -5.57
C SER A 41 -1.69 5.44 -4.59
N THR A 42 -1.39 5.15 -3.32
CA THR A 42 -2.44 5.01 -2.29
C THR A 42 -3.17 6.33 -2.05
N PHE A 43 -2.47 7.47 -2.03
CA PHE A 43 -3.10 8.79 -1.98
C PHE A 43 -4.03 9.01 -3.17
N GLY A 44 -3.59 8.71 -4.39
CA GLY A 44 -4.41 8.84 -5.59
C GLY A 44 -5.68 8.00 -5.53
N TRP A 45 -5.58 6.72 -5.16
CA TRP A 45 -6.72 5.83 -5.01
C TRP A 45 -7.67 6.29 -3.89
N ALA A 46 -7.14 6.73 -2.76
CA ALA A 46 -7.97 7.23 -1.67
C ALA A 46 -8.73 8.51 -2.05
N MET A 47 -8.09 9.42 -2.78
CA MET A 47 -8.77 10.60 -3.33
C MET A 47 -9.86 10.22 -4.33
N LEU A 48 -9.62 9.23 -5.18
CA LEU A 48 -10.65 8.73 -6.10
C LEU A 48 -11.84 8.13 -5.34
N VAL A 49 -11.57 7.38 -4.27
CA VAL A 49 -12.63 6.84 -3.39
C VAL A 49 -13.45 7.97 -2.77
N LEU A 50 -12.84 9.07 -2.32
CA LEU A 50 -13.57 10.22 -1.80
C LEU A 50 -14.41 10.91 -2.89
N CYS A 51 -13.89 11.05 -4.10
CA CYS A 51 -14.67 11.60 -5.22
C CYS A 51 -15.89 10.75 -5.57
N ASP A 52 -15.76 9.42 -5.46
CA ASP A 52 -16.86 8.48 -5.73
C ASP A 52 -17.87 8.37 -4.58
N ASN A 53 -17.48 8.73 -3.36
CA ASN A 53 -18.28 8.56 -2.13
C ASN A 53 -18.27 9.87 -1.33
N PRO A 54 -18.95 10.93 -1.80
CA PRO A 54 -18.90 12.26 -1.18
C PRO A 54 -19.32 12.29 0.28
N GLU A 55 -20.20 11.37 0.70
CA GLU A 55 -20.68 11.23 2.07
C GLU A 55 -19.59 10.82 3.06
N LEU A 56 -18.45 10.29 2.58
CA LEU A 56 -17.31 9.94 3.44
C LEU A 56 -16.60 11.19 3.97
N GLU A 57 -16.58 12.29 3.23
CA GLU A 57 -15.90 13.51 3.65
C GLU A 57 -16.37 13.98 5.04
N ASP A 58 -17.70 14.06 5.23
CA ASP A 58 -18.28 14.51 6.49
C ASP A 58 -18.04 13.50 7.63
N GLN A 59 -18.03 12.20 7.32
CA GLN A 59 -17.79 11.17 8.30
C GLN A 59 -16.33 11.12 8.77
N LEU A 60 -15.39 11.50 7.91
CA LEU A 60 -13.96 11.46 8.19
C LEU A 60 -13.44 12.77 8.83
N ARG A 61 -14.12 13.89 8.54
CA ARG A 61 -13.69 15.21 8.99
C ARG A 61 -13.66 15.32 10.51
N GLY A 62 -12.45 15.59 11.03
CA GLY A 62 -12.24 15.75 12.47
C GLY A 62 -12.20 14.44 13.29
N ASP A 63 -12.28 13.28 12.64
CA ASP A 63 -12.21 11.97 13.31
C ASP A 63 -10.99 11.18 12.84
N GLU A 64 -9.87 11.33 13.55
CA GLU A 64 -8.62 10.61 13.26
C GLU A 64 -8.79 9.08 13.31
N GLY A 65 -9.67 8.57 14.14
CA GLY A 65 -9.93 7.14 14.25
C GLY A 65 -10.55 6.59 12.97
N ARG A 66 -11.50 7.33 12.39
CA ARG A 66 -12.12 6.99 11.11
C ARG A 66 -11.18 7.18 9.92
N ILE A 67 -10.32 8.19 9.94
CA ILE A 67 -9.27 8.35 8.93
C ILE A 67 -8.36 7.14 8.90
N LYS A 68 -7.95 6.63 10.06
CA LYS A 68 -7.13 5.40 10.15
C LYS A 68 -7.84 4.19 9.52
N THR A 69 -9.12 4.00 9.84
CA THR A 69 -9.91 2.90 9.25
C THR A 69 -10.10 3.08 7.74
N PHE A 70 -10.34 4.31 7.29
CA PHE A 70 -10.42 4.63 5.87
C PHE A 70 -9.12 4.29 5.13
N VAL A 71 -7.98 4.67 5.66
CA VAL A 71 -6.66 4.35 5.09
C VAL A 71 -6.45 2.83 4.98
N GLU A 72 -6.74 2.07 6.03
CA GLU A 72 -6.63 0.59 5.98
C GLU A 72 -7.62 -0.02 4.97
N GLU A 73 -8.81 0.54 4.85
CA GLU A 73 -9.81 0.05 3.89
C GLU A 73 -9.43 0.39 2.44
N VAL A 74 -8.84 1.55 2.19
CA VAL A 74 -8.29 1.88 0.87
C VAL A 74 -7.12 0.95 0.53
N LEU A 75 -6.19 0.71 1.46
CA LEU A 75 -5.10 -0.24 1.27
C LEU A 75 -5.61 -1.66 0.98
N ARG A 76 -6.70 -2.08 1.62
CA ARG A 76 -7.37 -3.34 1.31
C ARG A 76 -7.96 -3.32 -0.10
N PHE A 77 -8.72 -2.29 -0.41
CA PHE A 77 -9.52 -2.20 -1.64
C PHE A 77 -8.67 -1.95 -2.88
N GLU A 78 -7.69 -1.05 -2.79
CA GLU A 78 -6.81 -0.63 -3.89
C GLU A 78 -5.33 -0.74 -3.46
N ALA A 79 -4.92 -1.97 -3.08
CA ALA A 79 -3.52 -2.21 -2.73
C ALA A 79 -2.58 -1.74 -3.85
N PRO A 80 -1.59 -0.86 -3.60
CA PRO A 80 -0.68 -0.39 -4.64
C PRO A 80 0.18 -1.52 -5.21
N VAL A 81 0.55 -2.50 -4.37
CA VAL A 81 1.22 -3.73 -4.82
C VAL A 81 0.19 -4.85 -4.90
N GLN A 82 -0.12 -5.29 -6.11
CA GLN A 82 -1.14 -6.32 -6.37
C GLN A 82 -0.65 -7.74 -6.11
N GLY A 83 0.65 -7.94 -6.12
CA GLY A 83 1.24 -9.23 -5.81
C GLY A 83 2.73 -9.29 -6.10
N LEU A 84 3.40 -10.28 -5.53
CA LEU A 84 4.83 -10.52 -5.72
C LEU A 84 5.10 -11.99 -5.99
N PRO A 85 6.10 -12.31 -6.85
CA PRO A 85 6.46 -13.68 -7.15
C PRO A 85 7.19 -14.35 -5.98
N ARG A 86 7.09 -15.68 -5.96
CA ARG A 86 7.91 -16.58 -5.13
C ARG A 86 8.41 -17.73 -5.97
N VAL A 87 9.64 -18.13 -5.75
CA VAL A 87 10.21 -19.34 -6.34
C VAL A 87 10.09 -20.47 -5.33
N VAL A 88 9.57 -21.61 -5.77
CA VAL A 88 9.41 -22.81 -4.93
C VAL A 88 10.79 -23.38 -4.62
N ALA A 89 11.19 -23.36 -3.35
CA ALA A 89 12.52 -23.77 -2.92
C ALA A 89 12.72 -25.29 -2.90
N ARG A 90 11.64 -26.06 -2.75
CA ARG A 90 11.62 -27.54 -2.74
C ARG A 90 10.25 -28.05 -3.19
N ASP A 91 10.19 -29.28 -3.67
CA ASP A 91 8.93 -29.95 -3.97
C ASP A 91 7.99 -29.88 -2.79
N THR A 92 6.78 -29.43 -3.00
CA THR A 92 5.78 -29.24 -1.94
C THR A 92 4.37 -29.34 -2.49
N GLU A 93 3.38 -29.37 -1.60
CA GLU A 93 1.97 -29.31 -1.92
C GLU A 93 1.36 -28.06 -1.30
N LEU A 94 0.52 -27.34 -2.05
CA LEU A 94 -0.20 -26.17 -1.58
C LEU A 94 -1.63 -26.17 -2.15
N GLY A 95 -2.62 -26.18 -1.28
CA GLY A 95 -4.04 -26.15 -1.67
C GLY A 95 -4.47 -27.31 -2.59
N GLY A 96 -3.85 -28.48 -2.43
CA GLY A 96 -4.11 -29.67 -3.28
C GLY A 96 -3.33 -29.68 -4.60
N TYR A 97 -2.47 -28.69 -4.85
CA TYR A 97 -1.62 -28.63 -6.05
C TYR A 97 -0.17 -29.01 -5.71
N THR A 98 0.40 -29.90 -6.52
CA THR A 98 1.83 -30.24 -6.41
C THR A 98 2.67 -29.16 -7.07
N LEU A 99 3.62 -28.60 -6.34
CA LEU A 99 4.58 -27.61 -6.80
C LEU A 99 5.98 -28.22 -6.82
N LYS A 100 6.72 -27.97 -7.89
CA LYS A 100 8.09 -28.45 -8.05
C LYS A 100 9.09 -27.36 -7.70
N LYS A 101 10.27 -27.78 -7.21
CA LYS A 101 11.38 -26.87 -7.00
C LYS A 101 11.69 -26.11 -8.29
N GLY A 102 11.74 -24.77 -8.19
CA GLY A 102 11.98 -23.86 -9.32
C GLY A 102 10.72 -23.30 -9.95
N ASP A 103 9.54 -23.84 -9.65
CA ASP A 103 8.28 -23.24 -10.11
C ASP A 103 8.16 -21.80 -9.58
N VAL A 104 7.55 -20.93 -10.39
CA VAL A 104 7.26 -19.55 -10.01
C VAL A 104 5.78 -19.41 -9.70
N MET A 105 5.46 -18.96 -8.50
CA MET A 105 4.09 -18.66 -8.07
C MET A 105 3.94 -17.18 -7.77
N MET A 106 2.74 -16.64 -8.02
CA MET A 106 2.40 -15.25 -7.72
C MET A 106 1.51 -15.18 -6.48
N LEU A 107 1.98 -14.53 -5.42
CA LEU A 107 1.14 -14.18 -4.28
C LEU A 107 0.30 -12.97 -4.66
N ARG A 108 -1.02 -13.15 -4.81
CA ARG A 108 -1.95 -12.11 -5.27
C ARG A 108 -2.57 -11.38 -4.09
N TYR A 109 -1.92 -10.32 -3.59
CA TYR A 109 -2.38 -9.53 -2.44
C TYR A 109 -3.72 -8.86 -2.69
N GLY A 110 -3.90 -8.28 -3.90
CA GLY A 110 -5.17 -7.67 -4.28
C GLY A 110 -6.33 -8.68 -4.26
N ALA A 111 -6.11 -9.93 -4.69
CA ALA A 111 -7.12 -10.98 -4.61
C ALA A 111 -7.39 -11.43 -3.16
N ALA A 112 -6.32 -11.58 -2.35
CA ALA A 112 -6.48 -11.93 -0.93
C ALA A 112 -7.27 -10.87 -0.16
N ASN A 113 -7.10 -9.58 -0.50
CA ASN A 113 -7.83 -8.47 0.07
C ASN A 113 -9.32 -8.41 -0.35
N ARG A 114 -9.70 -9.17 -1.36
CA ARG A 114 -11.08 -9.32 -1.85
C ARG A 114 -11.68 -10.70 -1.56
N ASP A 115 -11.02 -11.51 -0.74
CA ASP A 115 -11.53 -12.83 -0.36
C ASP A 115 -12.76 -12.69 0.55
N GLU A 116 -13.93 -13.13 0.09
CA GLU A 116 -15.19 -13.07 0.83
C GLU A 116 -15.20 -13.91 2.11
N ARG A 117 -14.31 -14.92 2.20
CA ARG A 117 -14.12 -15.72 3.42
C ARG A 117 -13.46 -14.92 4.53
N GLN A 118 -12.73 -13.87 4.20
CA GLN A 118 -12.04 -12.99 5.14
C GLN A 118 -12.74 -11.65 5.31
N PHE A 119 -13.30 -11.10 4.24
CA PHE A 119 -13.90 -9.77 4.20
C PHE A 119 -15.33 -9.85 3.67
N SER A 120 -16.33 -9.57 4.49
CA SER A 120 -17.72 -9.45 4.03
C SER A 120 -17.85 -8.30 3.05
N GLU A 121 -18.65 -8.45 1.99
CA GLU A 121 -18.83 -7.45 0.93
C GLU A 121 -17.49 -6.88 0.45
N PRO A 122 -16.56 -7.72 -0.05
CA PRO A 122 -15.17 -7.33 -0.28
C PRO A 122 -15.02 -6.25 -1.35
N ASP A 123 -16.01 -6.09 -2.22
CA ASP A 123 -16.03 -5.12 -3.32
C ASP A 123 -16.66 -3.77 -2.94
N LYS A 124 -16.95 -3.57 -1.65
CA LYS A 124 -17.42 -2.28 -1.12
C LYS A 124 -16.39 -1.67 -0.19
N ILE A 125 -16.26 -0.34 -0.26
CA ILE A 125 -15.54 0.45 0.74
C ILE A 125 -16.41 0.54 2.00
N ASN A 126 -15.84 0.20 3.15
CA ASN A 126 -16.53 0.26 4.43
C ASN A 126 -15.58 0.77 5.52
N ILE A 127 -15.67 2.04 5.85
CA ILE A 127 -14.84 2.69 6.90
C ILE A 127 -15.17 2.20 8.34
N HIS A 128 -16.18 1.35 8.49
CA HIS A 128 -16.53 0.70 9.76
C HIS A 128 -16.08 -0.77 9.81
N ARG A 129 -15.28 -1.21 8.85
CA ARG A 129 -14.79 -2.59 8.81
C ARG A 129 -13.82 -2.86 9.95
N GLU A 130 -14.22 -3.66 10.92
CA GLU A 130 -13.42 -3.97 12.12
C GLU A 130 -12.07 -4.64 11.81
N LYS A 131 -12.00 -5.41 10.73
CA LYS A 131 -10.80 -6.20 10.36
C LYS A 131 -10.03 -5.62 9.15
N ALA A 132 -10.24 -4.35 8.81
CA ALA A 132 -9.52 -3.74 7.68
C ALA A 132 -7.98 -3.86 7.82
N VAL A 133 -7.46 -3.78 9.05
CA VAL A 133 -6.03 -3.94 9.36
C VAL A 133 -5.45 -5.30 8.98
N MET A 134 -6.28 -6.33 8.76
CA MET A 134 -5.84 -7.66 8.31
C MET A 134 -5.55 -7.73 6.81
N GLN A 135 -5.64 -6.62 6.10
CA GLN A 135 -5.32 -6.52 4.69
C GLN A 135 -3.85 -6.89 4.41
N MET A 136 -3.57 -7.34 3.18
CA MET A 136 -2.29 -7.89 2.75
C MET A 136 -1.45 -6.93 1.89
N ALA A 137 -1.80 -5.64 1.79
CA ALA A 137 -1.06 -4.69 0.94
C ALA A 137 0.41 -4.53 1.38
N PHE A 138 0.70 -4.73 2.67
CA PHE A 138 2.06 -4.71 3.21
C PHE A 138 2.73 -6.09 3.25
N GLY A 139 2.09 -7.12 2.71
CA GLY A 139 2.57 -8.50 2.80
C GLY A 139 2.45 -9.09 4.20
N SER A 140 3.21 -10.16 4.46
CA SER A 140 3.22 -10.86 5.76
C SER A 140 4.54 -11.62 5.97
N GLY A 141 4.81 -12.04 7.22
CA GLY A 141 5.98 -12.84 7.59
C GLY A 141 7.28 -12.03 7.56
N VAL A 142 8.38 -12.70 7.26
CA VAL A 142 9.74 -12.10 7.29
C VAL A 142 9.92 -10.96 6.28
N HIS A 143 9.09 -10.90 5.25
CA HIS A 143 9.08 -9.84 4.24
C HIS A 143 7.95 -8.80 4.47
N PHE A 144 7.35 -8.76 5.66
CA PHE A 144 6.41 -7.68 5.99
C PHE A 144 7.07 -6.33 5.74
N CYS A 145 6.33 -5.40 5.14
CA CYS A 145 6.85 -4.11 4.71
C CYS A 145 7.44 -3.32 5.89
N ILE A 146 8.73 -3.05 5.84
CA ILE A 146 9.43 -2.27 6.87
C ILE A 146 8.94 -0.81 6.90
N GLY A 147 8.46 -0.27 5.75
CA GLY A 147 7.91 1.07 5.61
C GLY A 147 6.44 1.22 6.05
N ALA A 148 5.76 0.12 6.43
CA ALA A 148 4.33 0.17 6.76
C ALA A 148 3.96 1.19 7.85
N PRO A 149 4.73 1.38 8.95
CA PRO A 149 4.43 2.42 9.94
C PRO A 149 4.53 3.83 9.35
N LEU A 150 5.55 4.11 8.53
CA LEU A 150 5.75 5.42 7.90
C LEU A 150 4.64 5.72 6.89
N ALA A 151 4.35 4.79 5.98
CA ALA A 151 3.29 4.95 4.99
C ALA A 151 1.92 5.21 5.65
N ARG A 152 1.58 4.47 6.71
CA ARG A 152 0.36 4.73 7.49
C ARG A 152 0.34 6.11 8.12
N GLN A 153 1.47 6.56 8.66
CA GLN A 153 1.58 7.88 9.26
C GLN A 153 1.41 8.98 8.21
N GLU A 154 2.08 8.88 7.08
CA GLU A 154 1.96 9.82 5.96
C GLU A 154 0.52 9.91 5.45
N LEU A 155 -0.13 8.76 5.19
CA LEU A 155 -1.51 8.72 4.73
C LEU A 155 -2.48 9.31 5.77
N ASN A 156 -2.36 8.94 7.04
CA ASN A 156 -3.25 9.43 8.09
C ASN A 156 -3.14 10.94 8.29
N ILE A 157 -1.91 11.47 8.39
CA ILE A 157 -1.66 12.91 8.53
C ILE A 157 -2.11 13.65 7.27
N GLY A 158 -1.75 13.14 6.09
CA GLY A 158 -2.10 13.77 4.83
C GLY A 158 -3.62 13.88 4.63
N PHE A 159 -4.39 12.82 4.91
CA PHE A 159 -5.85 12.88 4.83
C PHE A 159 -6.47 13.73 5.94
N TYR A 160 -5.91 13.73 7.14
CA TYR A 160 -6.34 14.64 8.18
C TYR A 160 -6.20 16.11 7.72
N GLU A 161 -5.04 16.51 7.26
CA GLU A 161 -4.76 17.86 6.79
C GLU A 161 -5.60 18.25 5.55
N LEU A 162 -5.75 17.34 4.59
CA LEU A 162 -6.57 17.57 3.42
C LEU A 162 -8.03 17.86 3.80
N LEU A 163 -8.60 17.04 4.66
CA LEU A 163 -9.99 17.18 5.09
C LEU A 163 -10.23 18.40 6.00
N GLN A 164 -9.21 18.88 6.73
CA GLN A 164 -9.34 20.11 7.52
C GLN A 164 -9.35 21.37 6.63
N ASN A 165 -8.64 21.36 5.53
CA ASN A 165 -8.42 22.55 4.70
C ASN A 165 -9.29 22.58 3.45
N TYR A 166 -9.77 21.42 2.97
CA TYR A 166 -10.50 21.29 1.72
C TYR A 166 -11.73 20.40 1.85
N LYS A 167 -12.70 20.62 0.96
CA LYS A 167 -13.97 19.88 0.89
C LYS A 167 -14.48 19.79 -0.55
N ASN A 168 -15.56 19.04 -0.72
CA ASN A 168 -16.25 18.87 -2.00
C ASN A 168 -15.32 18.33 -3.09
N PHE A 169 -14.55 17.30 -2.76
CA PHE A 169 -13.70 16.62 -3.75
C PHE A 169 -14.55 15.95 -4.82
N ARG A 170 -14.29 16.28 -6.09
CA ARG A 170 -14.99 15.72 -7.25
C ARG A 170 -13.97 15.46 -8.36
N LEU A 171 -14.23 14.47 -9.20
CA LEU A 171 -13.48 14.32 -10.43
C LEU A 171 -13.68 15.55 -11.31
N ASP A 172 -12.62 15.98 -11.98
CA ASP A 172 -12.69 17.05 -12.98
C ASP A 172 -13.56 16.56 -14.14
N PRO A 173 -14.73 17.23 -14.40
CA PRO A 173 -15.65 16.80 -15.44
C PRO A 173 -15.06 16.88 -16.85
N ASP A 174 -14.08 17.73 -17.07
CA ASP A 174 -13.44 17.95 -18.38
C ASP A 174 -12.34 16.89 -18.66
N TRP A 175 -11.92 16.12 -17.65
CA TRP A 175 -10.84 15.14 -17.78
C TRP A 175 -11.30 13.68 -17.82
N GLY A 176 -12.40 13.38 -17.18
CA GLY A 176 -12.96 12.04 -17.08
C GLY A 176 -12.35 11.19 -15.96
N ARG A 177 -12.73 9.90 -15.95
CA ARG A 177 -12.29 8.97 -14.91
C ARG A 177 -10.90 8.42 -15.21
N PRO A 178 -9.97 8.43 -14.24
CA PRO A 178 -8.65 7.88 -14.42
C PRO A 178 -8.68 6.35 -14.60
N VAL A 179 -7.74 5.85 -15.37
CA VAL A 179 -7.53 4.40 -15.60
C VAL A 179 -6.17 4.03 -15.04
N ALA A 180 -6.11 2.92 -14.31
CA ALA A 180 -4.85 2.41 -13.78
C ALA A 180 -3.90 2.02 -14.91
N ASP A 181 -2.61 2.23 -14.69
CA ASP A 181 -1.57 1.74 -15.59
C ASP A 181 -1.65 0.20 -15.72
N PRO A 182 -1.47 -0.35 -16.92
CA PRO A 182 -1.45 -1.78 -17.14
C PRO A 182 -0.18 -2.40 -16.53
N SER A 183 -0.28 -2.92 -15.33
CA SER A 183 0.83 -3.57 -14.62
C SER A 183 0.34 -4.81 -13.88
N PHE A 184 1.19 -5.85 -13.87
CA PHE A 184 0.94 -7.10 -13.15
C PHE A 184 1.22 -6.98 -11.65
N ILE A 185 2.08 -6.03 -11.27
CA ILE A 185 2.61 -5.89 -9.92
C ILE A 185 2.04 -4.64 -9.25
N LEU A 186 2.13 -3.50 -9.91
CA LEU A 186 1.71 -2.22 -9.35
C LEU A 186 0.35 -1.80 -9.89
N ARG A 187 -0.43 -1.14 -9.05
CA ARG A 187 -1.70 -0.53 -9.42
C ARG A 187 -1.63 0.96 -9.10
N ALA A 188 -1.13 1.71 -10.07
CA ALA A 188 -0.95 3.15 -9.97
C ALA A 188 -1.95 3.88 -10.86
N LEU A 189 -2.31 5.09 -10.45
CA LEU A 189 -2.99 6.05 -11.29
C LEU A 189 -1.95 7.01 -11.86
N PRO A 190 -1.75 7.06 -13.19
CA PRO A 190 -0.75 7.94 -13.79
C PRO A 190 -1.09 9.41 -13.59
N GLU A 191 -2.38 9.72 -13.55
CA GLU A 191 -2.89 11.07 -13.33
C GLU A 191 -4.28 11.00 -12.70
N LEU A 192 -4.56 11.89 -11.75
CA LEU A 192 -5.87 12.12 -11.16
C LEU A 192 -6.12 13.63 -11.09
N ARG A 193 -7.12 14.12 -11.83
CA ARG A 193 -7.56 15.51 -11.75
C ARG A 193 -8.85 15.62 -10.98
N ILE A 194 -8.84 16.50 -10.00
CA ILE A 194 -9.96 16.73 -9.10
C ILE A 194 -10.23 18.22 -8.96
N THR A 195 -11.46 18.56 -8.65
CA THR A 195 -11.88 19.88 -8.17
C THR A 195 -12.18 19.79 -6.68
N TYR A 196 -11.99 20.88 -5.96
CA TYR A 196 -12.24 21.00 -4.53
C TYR A 196 -12.53 22.44 -4.15
N GLN A 197 -12.96 22.65 -2.91
CA GLN A 197 -13.18 23.97 -2.31
C GLN A 197 -12.39 24.06 -1.00
N SER A 198 -11.92 25.26 -0.65
CA SER A 198 -11.42 25.52 0.70
C SER A 198 -12.55 25.47 1.72
N VAL A 199 -12.23 25.01 2.95
CA VAL A 199 -13.19 24.97 4.07
C VAL A 199 -13.48 26.37 4.56
#